data_a83145760d376d4096df8a71578b4a20
#
_entry.id   a83145760d376d4096df8a71578b4a20
#
_cell.length_a   1.000
_cell.length_b   1.000
_cell.length_c   1.000
_cell.angle_alpha   90.00
_cell.angle_beta   90.00
_cell.angle_gamma   90.00
#
_symmetry.space_group_name_H-M   'P 1'
#
loop_
_entity.id
_entity.type
_entity.pdbx_description
1 polymer ?
#
loop_
_entity_poly.entity_id
_entity_poly.type
_entity_poly.pdbx_seq_one_letter_code
_entity_poly.pdbx_strand_id
1 'polypeptide(L)'
;MQNQRRVFLKILAAAPLLACSSTSGAPATFGDVPAGSVSATKVGTLAVVPNAPAILARDEQGLYAMTITCPHQGCDVTPSGNELECPCHGSLFDDNGNVLQGPANTGLVHFAVSVDAAGAITVNGGSQVSASARTAV
;
A
#
# COMPACT_ATOMS: atom_id res chain seq x y z
N MET A 1 38.61 27.19 60.20
CA MET A 1 37.19 27.46 59.91
C MET A 1 36.97 27.26 58.39
N GLN A 2 36.50 26.10 57.96
CA GLN A 2 36.31 25.83 56.57
C GLN A 2 34.81 25.91 56.21
N ASN A 3 34.49 26.87 55.38
CA ASN A 3 33.13 27.17 54.95
C ASN A 3 32.81 26.30 53.71
N GLN A 4 32.16 25.20 53.94
CA GLN A 4 31.71 24.29 52.81
C GLN A 4 30.44 24.86 52.21
N ARG A 5 30.57 25.49 51.06
CA ARG A 5 29.44 25.87 50.23
C ARG A 5 28.91 24.61 49.51
N ARG A 6 27.75 24.12 49.95
CA ARG A 6 27.00 23.06 49.28
C ARG A 6 26.40 23.60 47.97
N VAL A 7 26.95 23.18 46.84
CA VAL A 7 26.40 23.44 45.55
C VAL A 7 25.26 22.41 45.33
N PHE A 8 24.02 22.90 45.33
CA PHE A 8 22.88 22.08 44.93
C PHE A 8 22.83 21.99 43.40
N LEU A 9 23.23 20.84 42.88
CA LEU A 9 23.08 20.52 41.49
C LEU A 9 21.59 20.17 41.21
N LYS A 10 20.87 21.11 40.60
CA LYS A 10 19.51 20.83 40.11
C LYS A 10 19.61 19.97 38.87
N ILE A 11 19.31 18.68 39.02
CA ILE A 11 19.14 17.76 37.91
C ILE A 11 17.78 18.08 37.29
N LEU A 12 17.76 18.72 36.13
CA LEU A 12 16.58 18.79 35.29
C LEU A 12 16.35 17.41 34.67
N ALA A 13 15.35 16.70 35.16
CA ALA A 13 14.86 15.51 34.51
C ALA A 13 14.11 15.93 33.24
N ALA A 14 14.73 15.74 32.08
CA ALA A 14 14.06 15.83 30.80
C ALA A 14 13.20 14.59 30.65
N ALA A 15 11.87 14.75 30.70
CA ALA A 15 10.94 13.70 30.37
C ALA A 15 11.01 13.44 28.85
N PRO A 16 11.12 12.18 28.40
CA PRO A 16 11.00 11.88 26.98
C PRO A 16 9.55 12.10 26.55
N LEU A 17 9.35 13.04 25.62
CA LEU A 17 8.11 13.18 24.89
C LEU A 17 7.96 11.89 24.05
N LEU A 18 7.07 11.00 24.48
CA LEU A 18 6.59 9.95 23.61
C LEU A 18 5.85 10.63 22.45
N ALA A 19 6.53 10.77 21.33
CA ALA A 19 5.88 11.09 20.07
C ALA A 19 4.98 9.88 19.71
N CYS A 20 3.68 10.06 19.86
CA CYS A 20 2.72 9.18 19.21
C CYS A 20 2.93 9.30 17.70
N SER A 21 3.72 8.41 17.12
CA SER A 21 3.73 8.17 15.68
C SER A 21 2.33 7.65 15.32
N SER A 22 1.50 8.53 14.81
CA SER A 22 0.33 8.14 14.02
C SER A 22 0.88 7.44 12.78
N THR A 23 0.90 6.12 12.81
CA THR A 23 1.22 5.29 11.66
C THR A 23 0.08 5.48 10.67
N SER A 24 0.18 6.49 9.81
CA SER A 24 -0.59 6.53 8.56
C SER A 24 -0.32 5.19 7.89
N GLY A 25 -1.38 4.44 7.57
CA GLY A 25 -1.25 3.10 7.01
C GLY A 25 -0.45 3.10 5.71
N ALA A 26 0.88 3.12 5.83
CA ALA A 26 1.75 2.88 4.69
C ALA A 26 1.48 1.45 4.22
N PRO A 27 1.32 1.24 2.90
CA PRO A 27 1.11 -0.10 2.36
C PRO A 27 2.29 -0.98 2.78
N ALA A 28 1.98 -2.20 3.23
CA ALA A 28 3.01 -3.16 3.57
C ALA A 28 3.89 -3.43 2.33
N THR A 29 5.18 -3.21 2.46
CA THR A 29 6.14 -3.65 1.44
C THR A 29 6.31 -5.17 1.56
N PHE A 30 6.33 -5.85 0.43
CA PHE A 30 6.52 -7.29 0.33
C PHE A 30 7.53 -7.59 -0.78
N GLY A 31 8.01 -8.81 -0.85
CA GLY A 31 8.95 -9.22 -1.90
C GLY A 31 8.27 -9.38 -3.27
N ASP A 32 9.04 -9.86 -4.24
CA ASP A 32 8.52 -10.20 -5.56
C ASP A 32 7.64 -11.45 -5.46
N VAL A 33 6.40 -11.37 -5.97
CA VAL A 33 5.42 -12.44 -5.88
C VAL A 33 4.88 -12.79 -7.26
N PRO A 34 4.87 -14.09 -7.64
CA PRO A 34 4.20 -14.54 -8.86
C PRO A 34 2.70 -14.21 -8.83
N ALA A 35 2.21 -13.65 -9.92
CA ALA A 35 0.83 -13.20 -10.03
C ALA A 35 0.07 -13.80 -11.22
N GLY A 36 0.53 -14.92 -11.75
CA GLY A 36 -0.11 -15.63 -12.84
C GLY A 36 0.57 -15.42 -14.19
N SER A 37 -0.19 -15.45 -15.26
CA SER A 37 0.33 -15.29 -16.63
C SER A 37 -0.51 -14.31 -17.44
N VAL A 38 0.13 -13.70 -18.46
CA VAL A 38 -0.53 -12.77 -19.38
C VAL A 38 -1.70 -13.44 -20.10
N SER A 39 -1.56 -14.72 -20.49
CA SER A 39 -2.60 -15.47 -21.19
C SER A 39 -3.85 -15.72 -20.35
N ALA A 40 -3.69 -15.82 -19.03
CA ALA A 40 -4.79 -16.02 -18.08
C ALA A 40 -5.42 -14.71 -17.60
N THR A 41 -4.71 -13.58 -17.70
CA THR A 41 -5.14 -12.27 -17.20
C THR A 41 -5.72 -11.45 -18.35
N LYS A 42 -7.04 -11.42 -18.46
CA LYS A 42 -7.76 -10.70 -19.52
C LYS A 42 -7.89 -9.22 -19.21
N VAL A 43 -8.13 -8.38 -20.22
CA VAL A 43 -8.55 -6.98 -20.04
C VAL A 43 -9.82 -6.94 -19.19
N GLY A 44 -9.87 -6.04 -18.22
CA GLY A 44 -10.92 -5.96 -17.20
C GLY A 44 -10.69 -6.86 -15.98
N THR A 45 -9.57 -7.57 -15.89
CA THR A 45 -9.22 -8.33 -14.70
C THR A 45 -8.93 -7.38 -13.54
N LEU A 46 -9.50 -7.70 -12.38
CA LEU A 46 -9.26 -7.07 -11.09
C LEU A 46 -9.27 -8.20 -10.04
N ALA A 47 -8.11 -8.69 -9.65
CA ALA A 47 -7.98 -9.91 -8.88
C ALA A 47 -6.94 -9.80 -7.76
N VAL A 48 -7.27 -10.33 -6.58
CA VAL A 48 -6.31 -10.42 -5.46
C VAL A 48 -5.20 -11.39 -5.81
N VAL A 49 -3.96 -10.97 -5.62
CA VAL A 49 -2.77 -11.81 -5.84
C VAL A 49 -2.63 -12.79 -4.67
N PRO A 50 -2.55 -14.09 -4.92
CA PRO A 50 -2.33 -15.06 -3.85
C PRO A 50 -1.03 -14.80 -3.10
N ASN A 51 -1.08 -14.86 -1.77
CA ASN A 51 0.07 -14.67 -0.87
C ASN A 51 0.76 -13.30 -0.94
N ALA A 52 0.07 -12.28 -1.45
CA ALA A 52 0.55 -10.90 -1.44
C ALA A 52 -0.58 -9.93 -1.08
N PRO A 53 -0.30 -8.84 -0.36
CA PRO A 53 -1.29 -7.81 -0.09
C PRO A 53 -1.46 -6.88 -1.31
N ALA A 54 -1.78 -7.46 -2.47
CA ALA A 54 -1.87 -6.77 -3.74
C ALA A 54 -3.04 -7.27 -4.60
N ILE A 55 -3.50 -6.38 -5.47
CA ILE A 55 -4.45 -6.66 -6.55
C ILE A 55 -3.71 -6.51 -7.86
N LEU A 56 -3.81 -7.52 -8.72
CA LEU A 56 -3.39 -7.45 -10.11
C LEU A 56 -4.58 -7.03 -10.97
N ALA A 57 -4.34 -6.10 -11.87
CA ALA A 57 -5.33 -5.60 -12.80
C ALA A 57 -4.77 -5.52 -14.23
N ARG A 58 -5.66 -5.53 -15.20
CA ARG A 58 -5.32 -5.32 -16.61
C ARG A 58 -6.37 -4.46 -17.28
N ASP A 59 -5.91 -3.39 -17.90
CA ASP A 59 -6.68 -2.57 -18.82
C ASP A 59 -6.17 -2.71 -20.27
N GLU A 60 -6.67 -1.88 -21.19
CA GLU A 60 -6.25 -1.87 -22.58
C GLU A 60 -4.80 -1.40 -22.78
N GLN A 61 -4.22 -0.70 -21.78
CA GLN A 61 -2.86 -0.18 -21.82
C GLN A 61 -1.84 -1.19 -21.27
N GLY A 62 -2.28 -2.18 -20.48
CA GLY A 62 -1.42 -3.22 -19.94
C GLY A 62 -1.77 -3.67 -18.54
N LEU A 63 -0.79 -4.30 -17.89
CA LEU A 63 -0.89 -4.79 -16.53
C LEU A 63 -0.48 -3.72 -15.51
N TYR A 64 -1.14 -3.71 -14.37
CA TYR A 64 -0.77 -2.90 -13.22
C TYR A 64 -1.14 -3.63 -11.92
N ALA A 65 -0.54 -3.24 -10.83
CA ALA A 65 -0.86 -3.80 -9.53
C ALA A 65 -0.96 -2.69 -8.48
N MET A 66 -1.81 -2.90 -7.48
CA MET A 66 -2.00 -1.96 -6.39
C MET A 66 -2.18 -2.69 -5.06
N THR A 67 -1.97 -1.98 -3.97
CA THR A 67 -2.18 -2.54 -2.63
C THR A 67 -3.64 -2.90 -2.40
N ILE A 68 -3.90 -3.95 -1.61
CA ILE A 68 -5.22 -4.19 -1.03
C ILE A 68 -5.46 -3.40 0.25
N THR A 69 -4.42 -2.75 0.79
CA THR A 69 -4.51 -2.05 2.07
C THR A 69 -5.21 -0.71 1.91
N CYS A 70 -6.38 -0.58 2.52
CA CYS A 70 -7.13 0.68 2.55
C CYS A 70 -6.36 1.74 3.32
N PRO A 71 -6.10 2.92 2.75
CA PRO A 71 -5.30 3.96 3.42
C PRO A 71 -6.00 4.63 4.59
N HIS A 72 -7.28 4.34 4.83
CA HIS A 72 -8.01 4.87 5.98
C HIS A 72 -7.53 4.23 7.30
N GLN A 73 -7.66 2.91 7.47
CA GLN A 73 -7.27 2.20 8.70
C GLN A 73 -6.64 0.82 8.45
N GLY A 74 -6.20 0.53 7.23
CA GLY A 74 -5.43 -0.67 6.91
C GLY A 74 -6.24 -1.93 6.68
N CYS A 75 -7.56 -1.86 6.54
CA CYS A 75 -8.37 -3.02 6.14
C CYS A 75 -8.12 -3.38 4.69
N ASP A 76 -8.30 -4.66 4.34
CA ASP A 76 -8.16 -5.12 2.97
C ASP A 76 -9.39 -4.71 2.15
N VAL A 77 -9.16 -4.06 1.01
CA VAL A 77 -10.20 -3.81 0.02
C VAL A 77 -10.46 -5.08 -0.81
N THR A 78 -11.67 -5.22 -1.29
CA THR A 78 -12.09 -6.36 -2.10
C THR A 78 -12.65 -5.89 -3.44
N PRO A 79 -12.32 -6.60 -4.55
CA PRO A 79 -12.94 -6.33 -5.85
C PRO A 79 -14.46 -6.57 -5.81
N SER A 80 -15.21 -5.60 -6.37
CA SER A 80 -16.67 -5.67 -6.52
C SER A 80 -17.03 -5.09 -7.89
N GLY A 81 -17.17 -5.95 -8.89
CA GLY A 81 -17.31 -5.51 -10.29
C GLY A 81 -16.07 -4.76 -10.77
N ASN A 82 -16.25 -3.51 -11.20
CA ASN A 82 -15.16 -2.62 -11.65
C ASN A 82 -14.69 -1.65 -10.54
N GLU A 83 -15.03 -1.93 -9.29
CA GLU A 83 -14.69 -1.11 -8.14
C GLU A 83 -13.98 -1.95 -7.08
N LEU A 84 -13.39 -1.25 -6.12
CA LEU A 84 -12.80 -1.85 -4.94
C LEU A 84 -13.49 -1.27 -3.71
N GLU A 85 -13.94 -2.13 -2.82
CA GLU A 85 -14.65 -1.75 -1.61
C GLU A 85 -13.85 -2.10 -0.36
N CYS A 86 -13.76 -1.15 0.57
CA CYS A 86 -13.24 -1.40 1.90
C CYS A 86 -14.40 -1.75 2.85
N PRO A 87 -14.49 -3.00 3.34
CA PRO A 87 -15.63 -3.46 4.12
C PRO A 87 -15.69 -2.86 5.52
N CYS A 88 -14.58 -2.30 6.02
CA CYS A 88 -14.54 -1.77 7.39
C CYS A 88 -15.34 -0.49 7.57
N HIS A 89 -15.23 0.48 6.64
CA HIS A 89 -15.87 1.79 6.77
C HIS A 89 -16.47 2.29 5.46
N GLY A 90 -16.57 1.44 4.43
CA GLY A 90 -17.28 1.73 3.19
C GLY A 90 -16.56 2.66 2.21
N SER A 91 -15.23 2.79 2.29
CA SER A 91 -14.47 3.49 1.24
C SER A 91 -14.59 2.74 -0.08
N LEU A 92 -14.83 3.48 -1.16
CA LEU A 92 -14.90 2.96 -2.53
C LEU A 92 -13.78 3.55 -3.38
N PHE A 93 -13.23 2.72 -4.26
CA PHE A 93 -12.21 3.10 -5.21
C PHE A 93 -12.59 2.59 -6.60
N ASP A 94 -12.18 3.30 -7.63
CA ASP A 94 -12.31 2.80 -8.99
C ASP A 94 -11.32 1.65 -9.28
N ASP A 95 -11.37 1.11 -10.49
CA ASP A 95 -10.49 0.03 -10.94
C ASP A 95 -9.00 0.41 -10.96
N ASN A 96 -8.68 1.71 -10.95
CA ASN A 96 -7.31 2.22 -10.83
C ASN A 96 -6.94 2.65 -9.40
N GLY A 97 -7.79 2.37 -8.42
CA GLY A 97 -7.54 2.69 -7.01
C GLY A 97 -7.73 4.15 -6.63
N ASN A 98 -8.35 4.98 -7.48
CA ASN A 98 -8.71 6.36 -7.11
C ASN A 98 -9.93 6.35 -6.19
N VAL A 99 -9.96 7.25 -5.20
CA VAL A 99 -11.09 7.34 -4.27
C VAL A 99 -12.35 7.81 -4.98
N LEU A 100 -13.41 7.02 -4.90
CA LEU A 100 -14.77 7.38 -5.30
C LEU A 100 -15.60 7.85 -4.10
N GLN A 101 -15.41 7.21 -2.94
CA GLN A 101 -16.11 7.53 -1.70
C GLN A 101 -15.18 7.33 -0.50
N GLY A 102 -15.18 8.32 0.41
CA GLY A 102 -14.49 8.20 1.69
C GLY A 102 -15.11 7.17 2.64
N PRO A 103 -14.48 7.01 3.81
CA PRO A 103 -13.57 7.92 4.52
C PRO A 103 -12.11 7.94 4.06
N ALA A 104 -11.63 7.00 3.22
CA ALA A 104 -10.30 7.13 2.62
C ALA A 104 -10.19 8.45 1.82
N ASN A 105 -9.05 9.13 1.94
CA ASN A 105 -8.80 10.43 1.29
C ASN A 105 -7.62 10.40 0.30
N THR A 106 -6.98 9.25 0.16
CA THR A 106 -5.91 9.01 -0.81
C THR A 106 -6.18 7.70 -1.56
N GLY A 107 -5.71 7.62 -2.81
CA GLY A 107 -5.84 6.42 -3.63
C GLY A 107 -4.93 5.28 -3.14
N LEU A 108 -5.13 4.11 -3.73
CA LEU A 108 -4.32 2.93 -3.45
C LEU A 108 -2.93 3.07 -4.08
N VAL A 109 -1.90 2.67 -3.34
CA VAL A 109 -0.52 2.69 -3.85
C VAL A 109 -0.35 1.62 -4.91
N HIS A 110 0.39 1.95 -6.00
CA HIS A 110 0.71 1.04 -7.08
C HIS A 110 2.11 0.45 -6.93
N PHE A 111 2.24 -0.81 -7.38
CA PHE A 111 3.49 -1.56 -7.41
C PHE A 111 3.91 -1.84 -8.85
N ALA A 112 5.22 -1.95 -9.08
CA ALA A 112 5.74 -2.35 -10.37
C ALA A 112 5.32 -3.79 -10.71
N VAL A 113 5.04 -4.02 -11.98
CA VAL A 113 4.72 -5.33 -12.54
C VAL A 113 5.74 -5.65 -13.61
N SER A 114 6.29 -6.85 -13.59
CA SER A 114 7.19 -7.37 -14.62
C SER A 114 6.61 -8.63 -15.27
N VAL A 115 6.98 -8.84 -16.52
CA VAL A 115 6.57 -10.02 -17.29
C VAL A 115 7.81 -10.60 -17.94
N ASP A 116 8.02 -11.91 -17.78
CA ASP A 116 9.15 -12.60 -18.39
C ASP A 116 8.85 -13.03 -19.86
N ALA A 117 9.85 -13.58 -20.52
CA ALA A 117 9.74 -14.03 -21.90
C ALA A 117 8.69 -15.16 -22.11
N ALA A 118 8.33 -15.89 -21.07
CA ALA A 118 7.29 -16.93 -21.08
C ALA A 118 5.89 -16.37 -20.77
N GLY A 119 5.77 -15.07 -20.46
CA GLY A 119 4.53 -14.42 -20.11
C GLY A 119 4.14 -14.60 -18.63
N ALA A 120 5.05 -15.02 -17.76
CA ALA A 120 4.77 -15.08 -16.33
C ALA A 120 4.83 -13.67 -15.72
N ILE A 121 3.82 -13.35 -14.90
CA ILE A 121 3.65 -12.05 -14.26
C ILE A 121 4.20 -12.10 -12.86
N THR A 122 4.98 -11.07 -12.49
CA THR A 122 5.48 -10.86 -11.14
C THR A 122 5.09 -9.46 -10.66
N VAL A 123 4.54 -9.37 -9.46
CA VAL A 123 4.32 -8.09 -8.76
C VAL A 123 5.50 -7.83 -7.83
N ASN A 124 6.13 -6.66 -7.99
CA ASN A 124 7.32 -6.26 -7.25
C ASN A 124 6.91 -5.36 -6.07
N GLY A 125 6.60 -5.94 -4.93
CA GLY A 125 6.03 -5.25 -3.78
C GLY A 125 6.94 -4.26 -3.08
N GLY A 126 8.24 -4.31 -3.35
CA GLY A 126 9.22 -3.32 -2.87
C GLY A 126 9.38 -2.11 -3.78
N SER A 127 8.71 -2.08 -4.93
CA SER A 127 8.86 -1.03 -5.95
C SER A 127 7.53 -0.32 -6.20
N GLN A 128 7.36 0.85 -5.59
CA GLN A 128 6.19 1.69 -5.83
C GLN A 128 6.34 2.49 -7.13
N VAL A 129 5.26 2.61 -7.86
CA VAL A 129 5.19 3.32 -9.14
C VAL A 129 4.01 4.29 -9.19
N SER A 130 3.97 5.13 -10.21
CA SER A 130 2.81 6.00 -10.47
C SER A 130 1.56 5.17 -10.76
N ALA A 131 0.40 5.69 -10.37
CA ALA A 131 -0.91 5.09 -10.69
C ALA A 131 -1.21 5.00 -12.19
N SER A 132 -0.48 5.74 -13.02
CA SER A 132 -0.55 5.65 -14.48
C SER A 132 0.41 4.63 -15.11
N ALA A 133 1.29 4.01 -14.31
CA ALA A 133 2.24 3.03 -14.82
C ALA A 133 1.50 1.76 -15.32
N ARG A 134 1.88 1.28 -16.49
CA ARG A 134 1.38 0.05 -17.11
C ARG A 134 2.53 -0.74 -17.69
N THR A 135 2.47 -2.06 -17.53
CA THR A 135 3.37 -2.98 -18.22
C THR A 135 2.66 -3.49 -19.45
N ALA A 136 3.11 -3.06 -20.62
CA ALA A 136 2.52 -3.45 -21.91
C ALA A 136 2.67 -4.97 -22.14
N VAL A 137 1.64 -5.60 -22.68
CA VAL A 137 1.56 -7.05 -22.93
C VAL A 137 0.71 -7.36 -24.18
#